data_7dabcb288f746fd9dc6cdead0b5988b5
#
_entry.id   7dabcb288f746fd9dc6cdead0b5988b5
#
_cell.length_a   1.000
_cell.length_b   1.000
_cell.length_c   1.000
_cell.angle_alpha   90.00
_cell.angle_beta   90.00
_cell.angle_gamma   90.00
#
_symmetry.space_group_name_H-M   'P 1'
#
loop_
_entity.id
_entity.type
_entity.pdbx_description
1 polymer ?
#
loop_
_entity_poly.entity_id
_entity_poly.type
_entity_poly.pdbx_seq_one_letter_code
_entity_poly.pdbx_strand_id
1 'polypeptide(L)'
;NADIGSGFNDDPLWLIAGTAAYIKETGDYSILDEITPYDNDASKATDFMEHLRRSFNYTVNHLGPHGLPLIGRADWNDCLNLNCFSEEPGESFQTFGPSEGPNAESVFIAGMFVKYGKDYAAICRHRGLEEEAKEAEKQIEKMEQTVLDAGWDGEWYLRAYDHYKHKIGSKECEEGKIFIEPQGFCVIAEIGLKDGYCLKAMESVEKHLDTKYGIVLLQPCYTKYHVELGEITSYPGGYKENAGIFCHNNPWISIAETVVGRGNRAWQVYTRTCPAYIEDISEIHRTEPYVYSQMIAGKDAPNFGEAKNSWLTGTAAWTFLNVSQYILGIRPDYNGLVVDPCIPASLDGFSAKRDFRGVTYHITVKNPNGAEKGVASMTVDGTPVEGNMIPFDGSKKEVQVEVVMG
;
A
#
# COMPACT_ATOMS: atom_id res chain seq x y z
N ASN A 1 6.10 7.60 -19.99
CA ASN A 1 5.15 8.72 -19.90
C ASN A 1 5.84 10.08 -20.02
N ALA A 2 6.61 10.29 -21.10
CA ALA A 2 7.13 11.63 -21.38
C ALA A 2 5.92 12.60 -21.32
N ASP A 3 6.02 13.65 -20.56
CA ASP A 3 5.10 14.78 -20.47
C ASP A 3 3.81 14.61 -19.62
N ILE A 4 3.36 13.38 -19.31
CA ILE A 4 2.23 13.14 -18.41
C ILE A 4 2.73 12.38 -17.20
N GLY A 5 2.47 12.86 -16.00
CA GLY A 5 2.85 12.22 -14.76
C GLY A 5 4.29 12.49 -14.30
N SER A 6 4.96 13.51 -14.85
CA SER A 6 6.20 14.00 -14.27
C SER A 6 5.93 14.75 -12.96
N GLY A 7 6.79 14.54 -11.95
CA GLY A 7 6.69 15.25 -10.67
C GLY A 7 5.82 14.56 -9.61
N PHE A 8 5.38 13.32 -9.84
CA PHE A 8 4.76 12.48 -8.81
C PHE A 8 5.87 11.76 -8.04
N ASN A 9 6.08 12.15 -6.80
CA ASN A 9 7.29 11.75 -6.09
C ASN A 9 7.22 10.37 -5.44
N ASP A 10 6.09 9.68 -5.54
CA ASP A 10 5.94 8.26 -5.22
C ASP A 10 6.36 7.33 -6.37
N ASP A 11 6.31 7.79 -7.63
CA ASP A 11 6.61 6.99 -8.83
C ASP A 11 7.92 6.19 -8.75
N PRO A 12 9.05 6.77 -8.28
CA PRO A 12 10.30 6.04 -8.17
C PRO A 12 10.21 4.81 -7.26
N LEU A 13 9.40 4.85 -6.21
CA LEU A 13 9.27 3.76 -5.25
C LEU A 13 8.49 2.57 -5.81
N TRP A 14 7.58 2.79 -6.74
CA TRP A 14 6.88 1.71 -7.44
C TRP A 14 7.80 0.86 -8.30
N LEU A 15 8.89 1.43 -8.83
CA LEU A 15 9.89 0.66 -9.56
C LEU A 15 10.59 -0.36 -8.63
N ILE A 16 10.96 0.06 -7.42
CA ILE A 16 11.56 -0.82 -6.42
C ILE A 16 10.57 -1.91 -6.01
N ALA A 17 9.31 -1.54 -5.77
CA ALA A 17 8.23 -2.46 -5.40
C ALA A 17 8.03 -3.56 -6.46
N GLY A 18 7.92 -3.16 -7.73
CA GLY A 18 7.73 -4.08 -8.85
C GLY A 18 8.91 -5.02 -9.06
N THR A 19 10.13 -4.49 -8.97
CA THR A 19 11.36 -5.28 -9.10
C THR A 19 11.50 -6.29 -7.97
N ALA A 20 11.26 -5.85 -6.73
CA ALA A 20 11.31 -6.75 -5.57
C ALA A 20 10.27 -7.88 -5.68
N ALA A 21 9.04 -7.55 -6.10
CA ALA A 21 7.99 -8.54 -6.32
C ALA A 21 8.38 -9.55 -7.41
N TYR A 22 8.95 -9.09 -8.52
CA TYR A 22 9.45 -9.95 -9.59
C TYR A 22 10.54 -10.90 -9.09
N ILE A 23 11.57 -10.39 -8.41
CA ILE A 23 12.66 -11.20 -7.89
C ILE A 23 12.18 -12.21 -6.85
N LYS A 24 11.31 -11.80 -5.93
CA LYS A 24 10.72 -12.70 -4.93
C LYS A 24 9.93 -13.82 -5.58
N GLU A 25 9.16 -13.53 -6.62
CA GLU A 25 8.37 -14.55 -7.33
C GLU A 25 9.23 -15.49 -8.16
N THR A 26 10.15 -14.96 -8.95
CA THR A 26 10.88 -15.73 -9.96
C THR A 26 12.22 -16.28 -9.47
N GLY A 27 12.86 -15.63 -8.51
CA GLY A 27 14.25 -15.86 -8.13
C GLY A 27 15.25 -15.35 -9.18
N ASP A 28 14.79 -14.61 -10.18
CA ASP A 28 15.63 -14.11 -11.27
C ASP A 28 16.21 -12.73 -10.94
N TYR A 29 17.47 -12.73 -10.52
CA TYR A 29 18.24 -11.53 -10.26
C TYR A 29 18.93 -10.96 -11.51
N SER A 30 18.90 -11.67 -12.65
CA SER A 30 19.54 -11.20 -13.88
C SER A 30 18.88 -9.94 -14.43
N ILE A 31 17.62 -9.69 -14.06
CA ILE A 31 16.91 -8.43 -14.35
C ILE A 31 17.73 -7.18 -13.94
N LEU A 32 18.54 -7.29 -12.90
CA LEU A 32 19.35 -6.17 -12.40
C LEU A 32 20.50 -5.77 -13.35
N ASP A 33 20.88 -6.66 -14.26
CA ASP A 33 21.95 -6.46 -15.25
C ASP A 33 21.41 -6.00 -16.61
N GLU A 34 20.07 -5.97 -16.78
CA GLU A 34 19.44 -5.53 -18.03
C GLU A 34 19.73 -4.06 -18.32
N ILE A 35 20.24 -3.79 -19.53
CA ILE A 35 20.57 -2.44 -19.97
C ILE A 35 19.30 -1.73 -20.44
N THR A 36 18.89 -0.73 -19.69
CA THR A 36 17.65 0.01 -19.92
C THR A 36 17.90 1.50 -20.09
N PRO A 37 17.40 2.14 -21.17
CA PRO A 37 17.59 3.58 -21.37
C PRO A 37 16.61 4.42 -20.52
N TYR A 38 17.05 5.61 -20.13
CA TYR A 38 16.15 6.67 -19.66
C TYR A 38 15.54 7.40 -20.86
N ASP A 39 14.28 7.79 -20.78
CA ASP A 39 13.55 8.58 -21.78
C ASP A 39 13.60 7.99 -23.21
N ASN A 40 13.73 6.67 -23.35
CA ASN A 40 13.98 5.97 -24.62
C ASN A 40 15.27 6.44 -25.35
N ASP A 41 16.20 7.09 -24.65
CA ASP A 41 17.48 7.56 -25.20
C ASP A 41 18.58 6.53 -24.90
N ALA A 42 18.97 5.77 -25.92
CA ALA A 42 19.99 4.73 -25.80
C ALA A 42 21.34 5.25 -25.29
N SER A 43 21.66 6.55 -25.47
CA SER A 43 22.90 7.16 -24.97
C SER A 43 22.91 7.33 -23.44
N LYS A 44 21.74 7.25 -22.81
CA LYS A 44 21.56 7.33 -21.36
C LYS A 44 21.29 5.96 -20.71
N ALA A 45 21.48 4.86 -21.43
CA ALA A 45 21.23 3.53 -20.92
C ALA A 45 22.20 3.15 -19.79
N THR A 46 21.66 2.56 -18.72
CA THR A 46 22.45 1.99 -17.61
C THR A 46 21.92 0.59 -17.30
N ASP A 47 22.62 -0.15 -16.43
CA ASP A 47 22.05 -1.36 -15.85
C ASP A 47 20.81 -1.02 -14.99
N PHE A 48 19.94 -2.00 -14.82
CA PHE A 48 18.69 -1.81 -14.10
C PHE A 48 18.89 -1.57 -12.60
N MET A 49 20.00 -2.05 -12.02
CA MET A 49 20.36 -1.74 -10.63
C MET A 49 20.60 -0.24 -10.42
N GLU A 50 21.18 0.47 -11.41
CA GLU A 50 21.33 1.93 -11.35
C GLU A 50 19.97 2.66 -11.36
N HIS A 51 18.96 2.13 -12.06
CA HIS A 51 17.61 2.67 -11.98
C HIS A 51 17.03 2.57 -10.55
N LEU A 52 17.21 1.43 -9.88
CA LEU A 52 16.78 1.26 -8.49
C LEU A 52 17.53 2.20 -7.54
N ARG A 53 18.84 2.34 -7.74
CA ARG A 53 19.70 3.27 -6.95
C ARG A 53 19.21 4.71 -7.07
N ARG A 54 18.92 5.16 -8.28
CA ARG A 54 18.37 6.51 -8.52
C ARG A 54 16.99 6.66 -7.91
N SER A 55 16.14 5.64 -8.02
CA SER A 55 14.79 5.64 -7.43
C SER A 55 14.83 5.80 -5.92
N PHE A 56 15.69 5.04 -5.23
CA PHE A 56 15.87 5.16 -3.78
C PHE A 56 16.42 6.52 -3.39
N ASN A 57 17.50 6.94 -4.04
CA ASN A 57 18.18 8.21 -3.73
C ASN A 57 17.35 9.44 -4.13
N TYR A 58 16.40 9.30 -5.06
CA TYR A 58 15.49 10.40 -5.39
C TYR A 58 14.74 10.84 -4.13
N THR A 59 14.10 9.92 -3.42
CA THR A 59 13.38 10.26 -2.17
C THR A 59 14.34 10.83 -1.11
N VAL A 60 15.52 10.22 -0.92
CA VAL A 60 16.51 10.70 0.06
C VAL A 60 16.95 12.13 -0.20
N ASN A 61 17.03 12.52 -1.48
CA ASN A 61 17.48 13.86 -1.91
C ASN A 61 16.34 14.88 -2.04
N HIS A 62 15.09 14.47 -1.87
CA HIS A 62 13.88 15.33 -1.99
C HIS A 62 13.08 15.31 -0.69
N LEU A 63 13.70 15.79 0.39
CA LEU A 63 13.05 15.92 1.69
C LEU A 63 12.68 17.38 1.96
N GLY A 64 11.55 17.55 2.64
CA GLY A 64 11.05 18.85 3.04
C GLY A 64 11.52 19.29 4.45
N PRO A 65 10.92 20.35 4.99
CA PRO A 65 11.34 20.95 6.26
C PRO A 65 11.26 20.05 7.48
N HIS A 66 10.34 19.07 7.50
CA HIS A 66 10.20 18.12 8.59
C HIS A 66 11.03 16.84 8.38
N GLY A 67 11.72 16.73 7.24
CA GLY A 67 12.49 15.55 6.87
C GLY A 67 11.63 14.44 6.23
N LEU A 68 10.36 14.71 5.94
CA LEU A 68 9.47 13.86 5.16
C LEU A 68 9.70 14.07 3.66
N PRO A 69 9.36 13.10 2.79
CA PRO A 69 9.49 13.27 1.35
C PRO A 69 8.62 14.41 0.81
N LEU A 70 9.18 15.24 -0.06
CA LEU A 70 8.42 16.22 -0.83
C LEU A 70 7.40 15.51 -1.72
N ILE A 71 6.16 16.03 -1.76
CA ILE A 71 5.09 15.41 -2.54
C ILE A 71 5.23 15.64 -4.05
N GLY A 72 5.96 16.71 -4.47
CA GLY A 72 6.01 17.12 -5.86
C GLY A 72 4.70 17.73 -6.34
N ARG A 73 4.25 17.37 -7.54
CA ARG A 73 2.95 17.75 -8.10
C ARG A 73 1.81 17.11 -7.30
N ALA A 74 1.94 15.84 -7.00
CA ALA A 74 1.09 15.01 -6.17
C ALA A 74 1.82 13.70 -5.82
N ASP A 75 1.17 12.80 -5.12
CA ASP A 75 1.55 11.40 -4.97
C ASP A 75 0.47 10.51 -5.63
N TRP A 76 0.29 9.26 -5.18
CA TRP A 76 -0.74 8.36 -5.70
C TRP A 76 -2.13 9.02 -5.81
N ASN A 77 -2.45 9.92 -4.90
CA ASN A 77 -3.64 10.77 -5.01
C ASN A 77 -3.32 12.00 -5.86
N ASP A 78 -3.42 11.84 -7.17
CA ASP A 78 -3.10 12.86 -8.16
C ASP A 78 -3.96 14.13 -8.07
N CYS A 79 -5.01 14.10 -7.27
CA CYS A 79 -5.89 15.22 -7.00
C CYS A 79 -5.49 16.06 -5.77
N LEU A 80 -4.51 15.62 -4.97
CA LEU A 80 -3.98 16.40 -3.85
C LEU A 80 -2.79 17.26 -4.31
N ASN A 81 -3.09 18.51 -4.75
CA ASN A 81 -2.15 19.34 -5.49
C ASN A 81 -1.60 20.50 -4.62
N LEU A 82 -0.72 20.18 -3.68
CA LEU A 82 -0.26 21.11 -2.63
C LEU A 82 0.71 22.19 -3.10
N ASN A 83 1.08 22.22 -4.39
CA ASN A 83 2.01 23.18 -4.98
C ASN A 83 1.40 23.94 -6.18
N CYS A 84 0.15 23.67 -6.56
CA CYS A 84 -0.44 24.21 -7.79
C CYS A 84 -1.04 25.61 -7.60
N PHE A 85 -1.85 25.84 -6.59
CA PHE A 85 -2.52 27.11 -6.24
C PHE A 85 -3.42 27.69 -7.36
N SER A 86 -4.06 26.86 -8.19
CA SER A 86 -5.01 27.35 -9.18
C SER A 86 -6.29 27.82 -8.50
N GLU A 87 -6.78 29.01 -8.87
CA GLU A 87 -8.08 29.53 -8.43
C GLU A 87 -9.25 28.86 -9.16
N GLU A 88 -8.97 28.20 -10.29
CA GLU A 88 -9.95 27.48 -11.08
C GLU A 88 -9.91 25.97 -10.73
N PRO A 89 -10.99 25.41 -10.20
CA PRO A 89 -11.00 24.03 -9.71
C PRO A 89 -10.55 22.97 -10.72
N GLY A 90 -10.90 23.09 -12.00
CA GLY A 90 -10.48 22.10 -13.02
C GLY A 90 -9.05 22.24 -13.50
N GLU A 91 -8.30 23.26 -13.05
CA GLU A 91 -6.93 23.53 -13.49
C GLU A 91 -5.86 23.07 -12.50
N SER A 92 -6.23 22.73 -11.28
CA SER A 92 -5.27 22.27 -10.26
C SER A 92 -4.80 20.82 -10.46
N PHE A 93 -5.44 20.10 -11.37
CA PHE A 93 -5.08 18.73 -11.71
C PHE A 93 -3.67 18.64 -12.32
N GLN A 94 -3.17 17.43 -12.45
CA GLN A 94 -1.78 17.06 -12.78
C GLN A 94 -1.11 17.80 -13.95
N THR A 95 -1.85 18.47 -14.81
CA THR A 95 -1.30 19.14 -15.99
C THR A 95 -1.09 20.64 -15.81
N PHE A 96 -1.63 21.27 -14.76
CA PHE A 96 -1.54 22.71 -14.53
C PHE A 96 -0.72 23.05 -13.29
N GLY A 97 -0.23 24.29 -13.26
CA GLY A 97 0.47 24.90 -12.16
C GLY A 97 1.88 24.36 -11.90
N PRO A 98 2.56 24.84 -10.85
CA PRO A 98 3.83 24.30 -10.42
C PRO A 98 3.72 22.84 -10.05
N SER A 99 4.74 22.07 -10.43
CA SER A 99 4.83 20.64 -10.11
C SER A 99 5.76 20.33 -8.94
N GLU A 100 6.44 21.34 -8.41
CA GLU A 100 7.40 21.19 -7.35
C GLU A 100 7.33 22.35 -6.36
N GLY A 101 7.70 22.06 -5.11
CA GLY A 101 7.81 23.05 -4.07
C GLY A 101 8.70 22.55 -2.94
N PRO A 102 9.32 23.44 -2.16
CA PRO A 102 10.29 23.05 -1.15
C PRO A 102 9.68 22.62 0.20
N ASN A 103 8.38 22.71 0.37
CA ASN A 103 7.74 22.61 1.68
C ASN A 103 6.66 21.52 1.79
N ALA A 104 5.92 21.26 0.71
CA ALA A 104 4.82 20.29 0.78
C ALA A 104 5.34 18.85 0.83
N GLU A 105 4.97 18.12 1.89
CA GLU A 105 5.53 16.80 2.24
C GLU A 105 4.43 15.76 2.34
N SER A 106 4.72 14.51 1.98
CA SER A 106 3.79 13.37 2.02
C SER A 106 4.21 12.31 3.04
N VAL A 107 3.35 12.03 4.00
CA VAL A 107 3.53 10.91 4.95
C VAL A 107 3.26 9.56 4.27
N PHE A 108 2.41 9.53 3.24
CA PHE A 108 2.17 8.34 2.44
C PHE A 108 3.46 7.89 1.70
N ILE A 109 4.17 8.82 1.04
CA ILE A 109 5.45 8.52 0.39
C ILE A 109 6.48 8.05 1.41
N ALA A 110 6.49 8.62 2.63
CA ALA A 110 7.37 8.17 3.70
C ALA A 110 7.11 6.70 4.09
N GLY A 111 5.83 6.32 4.22
CA GLY A 111 5.43 4.93 4.44
C GLY A 111 5.90 4.00 3.31
N MET A 112 5.73 4.40 2.06
CA MET A 112 6.23 3.66 0.90
C MET A 112 7.75 3.52 0.93
N PHE A 113 8.46 4.60 1.24
CA PHE A 113 9.93 4.59 1.32
C PHE A 113 10.44 3.61 2.37
N VAL A 114 9.84 3.58 3.56
CA VAL A 114 10.18 2.60 4.61
C VAL A 114 9.91 1.18 4.14
N LYS A 115 8.75 0.93 3.51
CA LYS A 115 8.37 -0.39 3.01
C LYS A 115 9.32 -0.91 1.93
N TYR A 116 9.46 -0.17 0.85
CA TYR A 116 10.21 -0.60 -0.34
C TYR A 116 11.70 -0.35 -0.23
N GLY A 117 12.13 0.56 0.64
CA GLY A 117 13.53 0.73 1.00
C GLY A 117 14.15 -0.52 1.62
N LYS A 118 13.40 -1.26 2.46
CA LYS A 118 13.82 -2.57 2.99
C LYS A 118 14.09 -3.58 1.87
N ASP A 119 13.28 -3.56 0.82
CA ASP A 119 13.49 -4.40 -0.37
C ASP A 119 14.74 -3.95 -1.16
N TYR A 120 14.95 -2.65 -1.32
CA TYR A 120 16.17 -2.12 -1.94
C TYR A 120 17.44 -2.56 -1.19
N ALA A 121 17.45 -2.43 0.14
CA ALA A 121 18.58 -2.87 0.97
C ALA A 121 18.84 -4.38 0.83
N ALA A 122 17.79 -5.21 0.76
CA ALA A 122 17.92 -6.65 0.55
C ALA A 122 18.51 -6.97 -0.84
N ILE A 123 18.09 -6.27 -1.90
CA ILE A 123 18.64 -6.39 -3.25
C ILE A 123 20.13 -5.99 -3.27
N CYS A 124 20.50 -4.89 -2.62
CA CYS A 124 21.90 -4.45 -2.49
C CYS A 124 22.76 -5.55 -1.83
N ARG A 125 22.30 -6.17 -0.73
CA ARG A 125 23.02 -7.27 -0.09
C ARG A 125 23.20 -8.46 -1.01
N HIS A 126 22.16 -8.85 -1.75
CA HIS A 126 22.30 -9.93 -2.73
C HIS A 126 23.37 -9.65 -3.78
N ARG A 127 23.52 -8.38 -4.19
CA ARG A 127 24.57 -7.94 -5.12
C ARG A 127 25.95 -7.76 -4.46
N GLY A 128 26.09 -8.00 -3.16
CA GLY A 128 27.33 -7.80 -2.43
C GLY A 128 27.66 -6.31 -2.15
N LEU A 129 26.67 -5.42 -2.29
CA LEU A 129 26.81 -3.97 -2.08
C LEU A 129 26.50 -3.64 -0.60
N GLU A 130 27.30 -4.19 0.32
CA GLU A 130 27.05 -4.14 1.77
C GLU A 130 27.00 -2.72 2.34
N GLU A 131 27.90 -1.82 1.90
CA GLU A 131 27.93 -0.45 2.39
C GLU A 131 26.72 0.35 1.91
N GLU A 132 26.25 0.09 0.68
CA GLU A 132 25.05 0.69 0.12
C GLU A 132 23.79 0.19 0.86
N ALA A 133 23.74 -1.10 1.19
CA ALA A 133 22.68 -1.68 1.98
C ALA A 133 22.59 -1.07 3.39
N LYS A 134 23.71 -0.91 4.08
CA LYS A 134 23.79 -0.28 5.42
C LYS A 134 23.38 1.19 5.38
N GLU A 135 23.81 1.94 4.36
CA GLU A 135 23.37 3.34 4.24
C GLU A 135 21.87 3.42 3.95
N ALA A 136 21.35 2.53 3.10
CA ALA A 136 19.90 2.46 2.86
C ALA A 136 19.12 2.18 4.16
N GLU A 137 19.56 1.22 4.96
CA GLU A 137 18.93 0.91 6.25
C GLU A 137 18.94 2.12 7.21
N LYS A 138 20.04 2.83 7.29
CA LYS A 138 20.14 4.05 8.10
C LYS A 138 19.14 5.13 7.64
N GLN A 139 18.96 5.31 6.33
CA GLN A 139 17.97 6.25 5.79
C GLN A 139 16.55 5.80 6.08
N ILE A 140 16.28 4.48 6.03
CA ILE A 140 14.99 3.89 6.37
C ILE A 140 14.67 4.11 7.85
N GLU A 141 15.60 3.78 8.75
CA GLU A 141 15.44 4.00 10.20
C GLU A 141 15.18 5.48 10.54
N LYS A 142 15.92 6.38 9.87
CA LYS A 142 15.71 7.82 10.01
C LYS A 142 14.33 8.24 9.55
N MET A 143 13.85 7.72 8.42
CA MET A 143 12.52 8.04 7.90
C MET A 143 11.42 7.49 8.82
N GLU A 144 11.58 6.27 9.32
CA GLU A 144 10.64 5.67 10.28
C GLU A 144 10.51 6.56 11.53
N GLN A 145 11.64 7.00 12.11
CA GLN A 145 11.62 7.93 13.24
C GLN A 145 11.00 9.28 12.86
N THR A 146 11.28 9.80 11.67
CA THR A 146 10.70 11.05 11.20
C THR A 146 9.17 10.98 11.10
N VAL A 147 8.63 9.85 10.61
CA VAL A 147 7.18 9.64 10.57
C VAL A 147 6.58 9.65 11.98
N LEU A 148 7.24 9.01 12.96
CA LEU A 148 6.76 8.99 14.35
C LEU A 148 6.81 10.39 14.99
N ASP A 149 7.85 11.18 14.71
CA ASP A 149 8.05 12.51 15.31
C ASP A 149 7.19 13.60 14.65
N ALA A 150 7.08 13.59 13.31
CA ALA A 150 6.42 14.63 12.53
C ALA A 150 5.18 14.18 11.77
N GLY A 151 5.01 12.89 11.53
CA GLY A 151 3.88 12.33 10.77
C GLY A 151 2.76 11.73 11.62
N TRP A 152 2.83 11.79 12.96
CA TRP A 152 1.84 11.22 13.87
C TRP A 152 1.00 12.29 14.57
N ASP A 153 -0.32 12.16 14.55
CA ASP A 153 -1.27 13.12 15.12
C ASP A 153 -1.90 12.67 16.46
N GLY A 154 -1.28 11.69 17.13
CA GLY A 154 -1.72 11.16 18.42
C GLY A 154 -2.66 9.96 18.34
N GLU A 155 -3.46 9.82 17.29
CA GLU A 155 -4.37 8.69 17.05
C GLU A 155 -4.21 8.07 15.65
N TRP A 156 -3.66 8.80 14.68
CA TRP A 156 -3.42 8.34 13.30
C TRP A 156 -2.25 9.07 12.65
N TYR A 157 -1.80 8.61 11.48
CA TYR A 157 -0.76 9.26 10.69
C TYR A 157 -1.36 10.44 9.90
N LEU A 158 -0.68 11.58 9.93
CA LEU A 158 -1.01 12.74 9.10
C LEU A 158 -1.03 12.34 7.61
N ARG A 159 -1.77 13.09 6.80
CA ARG A 159 -1.71 12.92 5.34
C ARG A 159 -0.47 13.58 4.75
N ALA A 160 -0.24 14.82 5.12
CA ALA A 160 0.77 15.66 4.50
C ALA A 160 1.03 16.93 5.33
N TYR A 161 2.05 17.69 4.91
CA TYR A 161 2.15 19.12 5.17
C TYR A 161 1.99 19.87 3.86
N ASP A 162 1.26 20.99 3.88
CA ASP A 162 1.06 21.84 2.72
C ASP A 162 2.28 22.74 2.44
N HIS A 163 2.18 23.57 1.39
CA HIS A 163 3.21 24.55 1.04
C HIS A 163 3.52 25.54 2.19
N TYR A 164 2.53 25.87 3.01
CA TYR A 164 2.67 26.77 4.15
C TYR A 164 3.06 26.05 5.45
N LYS A 165 3.30 24.74 5.37
CA LYS A 165 3.65 23.85 6.49
C LYS A 165 2.50 23.61 7.47
N HIS A 166 1.27 23.78 7.02
CA HIS A 166 0.10 23.39 7.80
C HIS A 166 -0.10 21.87 7.67
N LYS A 167 -0.55 21.25 8.74
CA LYS A 167 -0.88 19.83 8.76
C LYS A 167 -2.14 19.55 7.94
N ILE A 168 -2.11 18.52 7.12
CA ILE A 168 -3.24 17.94 6.42
C ILE A 168 -3.49 16.55 6.96
N GLY A 169 -4.74 16.18 7.15
CA GLY A 169 -5.07 14.90 7.78
C GLY A 169 -4.87 14.91 9.29
N SER A 170 -5.04 16.03 9.94
CA SER A 170 -4.91 16.23 11.39
C SER A 170 -6.28 16.43 12.04
N LYS A 171 -6.40 16.01 13.32
CA LYS A 171 -7.55 16.37 14.16
C LYS A 171 -7.77 17.88 14.30
N GLU A 172 -6.74 18.68 14.04
CA GLU A 172 -6.80 20.15 14.06
C GLU A 172 -7.52 20.73 12.84
N CYS A 173 -7.65 19.99 11.73
CA CYS A 173 -8.37 20.39 10.54
C CYS A 173 -9.89 20.43 10.80
N GLU A 174 -10.63 21.30 10.12
CA GLU A 174 -12.09 21.28 10.14
C GLU A 174 -12.64 20.16 9.25
N GLU A 175 -12.12 20.04 8.03
CA GLU A 175 -12.41 19.03 7.00
C GLU A 175 -11.15 18.21 6.72
N GLY A 176 -11.26 17.01 6.15
CA GLY A 176 -10.11 16.20 5.83
C GLY A 176 -9.23 15.85 7.05
N LYS A 177 -9.83 15.45 8.18
CA LYS A 177 -9.08 15.15 9.42
C LYS A 177 -8.26 13.89 9.36
N ILE A 178 -8.72 12.89 8.63
CA ILE A 178 -8.06 11.60 8.48
C ILE A 178 -8.19 11.12 7.04
N PHE A 179 -7.11 10.54 6.51
CA PHE A 179 -7.01 10.00 5.16
C PHE A 179 -6.56 8.55 5.20
N ILE A 180 -7.03 7.74 4.27
CA ILE A 180 -6.78 6.31 4.21
C ILE A 180 -5.33 5.96 3.81
N GLU A 181 -4.69 6.73 2.91
CA GLU A 181 -3.43 6.38 2.27
C GLU A 181 -2.28 6.21 3.28
N PRO A 182 -2.00 7.17 4.18
CA PRO A 182 -0.92 7.00 5.14
C PRO A 182 -1.24 5.93 6.19
N GLN A 183 -2.52 5.74 6.55
CA GLN A 183 -2.88 4.67 7.48
C GLN A 183 -2.55 3.30 6.90
N GLY A 184 -2.88 3.08 5.62
CA GLY A 184 -2.54 1.85 4.92
C GLY A 184 -1.03 1.63 4.85
N PHE A 185 -0.29 2.54 4.24
CA PHE A 185 1.13 2.32 3.94
C PHE A 185 2.07 2.40 5.15
N CYS A 186 1.83 3.29 6.12
CA CYS A 186 2.65 3.31 7.33
C CYS A 186 2.47 2.03 8.15
N VAL A 187 1.25 1.46 8.18
CA VAL A 187 1.02 0.16 8.85
C VAL A 187 1.61 -1.01 8.06
N ILE A 188 1.48 -1.02 6.72
CA ILE A 188 2.14 -2.02 5.85
C ILE A 188 3.67 -1.96 5.99
N ALA A 189 4.24 -0.78 6.24
CA ALA A 189 5.65 -0.58 6.53
C ALA A 189 6.05 -0.94 7.96
N GLU A 190 5.07 -1.25 8.84
CA GLU A 190 5.23 -1.60 10.26
C GLU A 190 5.79 -0.45 11.12
N ILE A 191 5.59 0.81 10.71
CA ILE A 191 6.09 1.99 11.43
C ILE A 191 5.43 2.07 12.81
N GLY A 192 6.21 1.96 13.88
CA GLY A 192 5.72 1.97 15.26
C GLY A 192 4.82 0.78 15.65
N LEU A 193 4.91 -0.35 14.93
CA LEU A 193 4.09 -1.55 15.20
C LEU A 193 4.26 -2.04 16.66
N LYS A 194 5.48 -2.12 17.14
CA LYS A 194 5.79 -2.62 18.49
C LYS A 194 5.28 -1.70 19.60
N ASP A 195 5.14 -0.42 19.29
CA ASP A 195 4.72 0.61 20.25
C ASP A 195 3.21 0.92 20.14
N GLY A 196 2.47 0.14 19.33
CA GLY A 196 1.02 0.21 19.21
C GLY A 196 0.47 1.29 18.27
N TYR A 197 1.32 2.05 17.57
CA TYR A 197 0.90 3.08 16.62
C TYR A 197 0.04 2.49 15.48
N CYS A 198 0.49 1.37 14.91
CA CYS A 198 -0.23 0.69 13.82
C CYS A 198 -1.65 0.26 14.23
N LEU A 199 -1.80 -0.36 15.42
CA LEU A 199 -3.11 -0.77 15.92
C LEU A 199 -4.02 0.45 16.11
N LYS A 200 -3.50 1.51 16.72
CA LYS A 200 -4.25 2.73 16.97
C LYS A 200 -4.69 3.44 15.69
N ALA A 201 -3.84 3.42 14.66
CA ALA A 201 -4.20 3.92 13.33
C ALA A 201 -5.34 3.10 12.70
N MET A 202 -5.32 1.76 12.81
CA MET A 202 -6.40 0.91 12.29
C MET A 202 -7.71 1.08 13.08
N GLU A 203 -7.66 1.26 14.39
CA GLU A 203 -8.82 1.63 15.20
C GLU A 203 -9.41 2.99 14.78
N SER A 204 -8.56 3.95 14.44
CA SER A 204 -8.99 5.26 13.92
C SER A 204 -9.62 5.16 12.54
N VAL A 205 -9.09 4.31 11.64
CA VAL A 205 -9.73 4.01 10.35
C VAL A 205 -11.12 3.43 10.56
N GLU A 206 -11.25 2.42 11.44
CA GLU A 206 -12.54 1.80 11.76
C GLU A 206 -13.53 2.82 12.31
N LYS A 207 -13.09 3.68 13.21
CA LYS A 207 -13.93 4.69 13.86
C LYS A 207 -14.40 5.80 12.90
N HIS A 208 -13.53 6.27 12.01
CA HIS A 208 -13.76 7.50 11.25
C HIS A 208 -14.09 7.26 9.76
N LEU A 209 -13.46 6.26 9.14
CA LEU A 209 -13.54 6.04 7.69
C LEU A 209 -14.43 4.86 7.30
N ASP A 210 -14.81 4.00 8.26
CA ASP A 210 -15.55 2.79 7.96
C ASP A 210 -17.00 3.07 7.56
N THR A 211 -17.49 2.30 6.57
CA THR A 211 -18.88 2.28 6.14
C THR A 211 -19.31 0.86 5.79
N LYS A 212 -20.61 0.65 5.65
CA LYS A 212 -21.14 -0.67 5.26
C LYS A 212 -20.73 -1.14 3.85
N TYR A 213 -20.25 -0.22 2.99
CA TYR A 213 -19.84 -0.52 1.61
C TYR A 213 -18.33 -0.46 1.36
N GLY A 214 -17.54 -0.14 2.37
CA GLY A 214 -16.09 -0.03 2.30
C GLY A 214 -15.57 1.14 3.12
N ILE A 215 -14.27 1.40 3.01
CA ILE A 215 -13.56 2.47 3.71
C ILE A 215 -13.52 3.70 2.80
N VAL A 216 -14.01 4.85 3.26
CA VAL A 216 -13.94 6.11 2.51
C VAL A 216 -12.50 6.66 2.54
N LEU A 217 -12.15 7.43 1.51
CA LEU A 217 -10.79 7.95 1.34
C LEU A 217 -10.40 8.93 2.45
N LEU A 218 -11.31 9.80 2.86
CA LEU A 218 -11.08 10.79 3.93
C LEU A 218 -12.38 11.14 4.69
N GLN A 219 -12.23 11.79 5.85
CA GLN A 219 -13.35 12.36 6.62
C GLN A 219 -12.89 13.52 7.51
N PRO A 220 -13.79 14.52 7.77
CA PRO A 220 -15.00 14.86 7.01
C PRO A 220 -14.69 15.24 5.55
N CYS A 221 -15.68 15.13 4.65
CA CYS A 221 -15.50 15.59 3.27
C CYS A 221 -15.30 17.11 3.19
N TYR A 222 -14.65 17.56 2.12
CA TYR A 222 -14.55 18.97 1.79
C TYR A 222 -15.88 19.48 1.23
N THR A 223 -16.33 20.64 1.72
CA THR A 223 -17.60 21.27 1.32
C THR A 223 -17.42 22.46 0.38
N LYS A 224 -16.19 22.91 0.18
CA LYS A 224 -15.81 24.01 -0.72
C LYS A 224 -14.44 23.74 -1.34
N TYR A 225 -14.16 24.44 -2.43
CA TYR A 225 -12.85 24.40 -3.06
C TYR A 225 -11.81 25.14 -2.20
N HIS A 226 -10.65 24.51 -2.03
CA HIS A 226 -9.48 25.02 -1.33
C HIS A 226 -8.31 25.11 -2.29
N VAL A 227 -7.88 26.32 -2.60
CA VAL A 227 -6.77 26.60 -3.55
C VAL A 227 -5.47 25.91 -3.15
N GLU A 228 -5.19 25.81 -1.86
CA GLU A 228 -4.00 25.20 -1.30
C GLU A 228 -4.01 23.66 -1.31
N LEU A 229 -5.16 23.02 -1.54
CA LEU A 229 -5.32 21.56 -1.58
C LEU A 229 -5.58 21.03 -3.00
N GLY A 230 -6.12 21.89 -3.87
CA GLY A 230 -6.33 21.58 -5.27
C GLY A 230 -7.56 20.73 -5.57
N GLU A 231 -7.45 19.91 -6.60
CA GLU A 231 -8.57 19.21 -7.26
C GLU A 231 -9.40 18.32 -6.32
N ILE A 232 -8.78 17.70 -5.31
CA ILE A 232 -9.50 16.85 -4.34
C ILE A 232 -10.69 17.55 -3.70
N THR A 233 -10.62 18.87 -3.54
CA THR A 233 -11.67 19.69 -2.92
C THR A 233 -12.69 20.22 -3.92
N SER A 234 -12.52 19.96 -5.22
CA SER A 234 -13.47 20.34 -6.28
C SER A 234 -14.62 19.33 -6.42
N TYR A 235 -14.41 18.09 -6.03
CA TYR A 235 -15.43 17.05 -6.13
C TYR A 235 -16.52 17.19 -5.07
N PRO A 236 -17.76 16.83 -5.39
CA PRO A 236 -18.83 16.77 -4.39
C PRO A 236 -18.47 15.83 -3.24
N GLY A 237 -18.93 16.13 -2.03
CA GLY A 237 -18.72 15.25 -0.88
C GLY A 237 -19.24 13.83 -1.10
N GLY A 238 -18.44 12.84 -0.73
CA GLY A 238 -18.72 11.42 -0.95
C GLY A 238 -18.44 10.93 -2.37
N TYR A 239 -17.79 11.74 -3.23
CA TYR A 239 -17.52 11.39 -4.62
C TYR A 239 -16.03 11.42 -4.92
N LYS A 240 -15.53 10.43 -5.67
CA LYS A 240 -14.11 10.27 -6.00
C LYS A 240 -13.21 10.44 -4.77
N GLU A 241 -12.15 11.23 -4.90
CA GLU A 241 -11.16 11.45 -3.84
C GLU A 241 -11.71 12.28 -2.67
N ASN A 242 -12.83 13.01 -2.85
CA ASN A 242 -13.45 13.75 -1.76
C ASN A 242 -14.44 12.88 -0.96
N ALA A 243 -13.92 12.02 -0.11
CA ALA A 243 -14.66 11.13 0.78
C ALA A 243 -15.50 10.03 0.08
N GLY A 244 -15.21 9.69 -1.19
CA GLY A 244 -15.69 8.48 -1.83
C GLY A 244 -15.01 7.25 -1.23
N ILE A 245 -15.60 6.06 -1.41
CA ILE A 245 -14.93 4.79 -1.19
C ILE A 245 -14.10 4.51 -2.43
N PHE A 246 -12.81 4.87 -2.39
CA PHE A 246 -11.92 4.60 -3.49
C PHE A 246 -11.43 3.16 -3.38
N CYS A 247 -11.91 2.27 -4.27
CA CYS A 247 -11.76 0.83 -4.08
C CYS A 247 -10.31 0.35 -4.10
N HIS A 248 -9.40 1.10 -4.77
CA HIS A 248 -7.98 0.78 -4.85
C HIS A 248 -7.29 0.78 -3.47
N ASN A 249 -7.67 1.68 -2.55
CA ASN A 249 -7.06 1.80 -1.23
C ASN A 249 -7.61 0.79 -0.21
N ASN A 250 -8.80 0.23 -0.44
CA ASN A 250 -9.43 -0.68 0.51
C ASN A 250 -8.58 -1.94 0.76
N PRO A 251 -7.97 -2.60 -0.25
CA PRO A 251 -7.00 -3.67 -0.02
C PRO A 251 -5.81 -3.27 0.85
N TRP A 252 -5.33 -2.02 0.78
CA TRP A 252 -4.23 -1.56 1.65
C TRP A 252 -4.63 -1.60 3.13
N ILE A 253 -5.86 -1.22 3.44
CA ILE A 253 -6.38 -1.32 4.82
C ILE A 253 -6.57 -2.79 5.22
N SER A 254 -7.09 -3.64 4.34
CA SER A 254 -7.20 -5.07 4.62
C SER A 254 -5.83 -5.70 4.90
N ILE A 255 -4.79 -5.36 4.11
CA ILE A 255 -3.40 -5.77 4.37
C ILE A 255 -2.92 -5.22 5.72
N ALA A 256 -3.14 -3.94 6.01
CA ALA A 256 -2.76 -3.31 7.27
C ALA A 256 -3.42 -4.00 8.48
N GLU A 257 -4.68 -4.40 8.36
CA GLU A 257 -5.38 -5.18 9.39
C GLU A 257 -4.71 -6.55 9.62
N THR A 258 -4.18 -7.19 8.57
CA THR A 258 -3.41 -8.43 8.75
C THR A 258 -2.07 -8.20 9.44
N VAL A 259 -1.43 -7.04 9.24
CA VAL A 259 -0.18 -6.67 9.93
C VAL A 259 -0.41 -6.57 11.43
N VAL A 260 -1.51 -5.96 11.85
CA VAL A 260 -1.89 -5.85 13.28
C VAL A 260 -2.62 -7.09 13.84
N GLY A 261 -2.78 -8.14 13.03
CA GLY A 261 -3.33 -9.43 13.48
C GLY A 261 -4.86 -9.49 13.58
N ARG A 262 -5.59 -8.58 12.96
CA ARG A 262 -7.06 -8.50 13.01
C ARG A 262 -7.70 -9.18 11.78
N GLY A 263 -7.66 -10.53 11.75
CA GLY A 263 -8.12 -11.34 10.61
C GLY A 263 -9.61 -11.20 10.30
N ASN A 264 -10.47 -11.12 11.32
CA ASN A 264 -11.89 -10.84 11.14
C ASN A 264 -12.11 -9.50 10.43
N ARG A 265 -11.35 -8.48 10.82
CA ARG A 265 -11.47 -7.14 10.24
C ARG A 265 -10.91 -7.07 8.82
N ALA A 266 -9.76 -7.68 8.57
CA ALA A 266 -9.18 -7.79 7.23
C ALA A 266 -10.18 -8.42 6.24
N TRP A 267 -10.82 -9.53 6.64
CA TRP A 267 -11.86 -10.20 5.86
C TRP A 267 -13.08 -9.31 5.63
N GLN A 268 -13.53 -8.59 6.63
CA GLN A 268 -14.67 -7.68 6.52
C GLN A 268 -14.39 -6.55 5.51
N VAL A 269 -13.21 -5.95 5.54
CA VAL A 269 -12.82 -4.91 4.57
C VAL A 269 -12.79 -5.49 3.16
N TYR A 270 -12.19 -6.67 2.98
CA TYR A 270 -12.14 -7.36 1.70
C TYR A 270 -13.53 -7.62 1.11
N THR A 271 -14.45 -8.20 1.90
CA THR A 271 -15.76 -8.63 1.40
C THR A 271 -16.69 -7.48 1.02
N ARG A 272 -16.48 -6.28 1.60
CA ARG A 272 -17.32 -5.10 1.31
C ARG A 272 -17.15 -4.53 -0.09
N THR A 273 -16.00 -4.72 -0.72
CA THR A 273 -15.74 -4.23 -2.08
C THR A 273 -15.62 -5.36 -3.11
N CYS A 274 -15.59 -6.61 -2.66
CA CYS A 274 -15.44 -7.77 -3.54
C CYS A 274 -16.74 -8.05 -4.30
N PRO A 275 -16.72 -8.10 -5.65
CA PRO A 275 -17.93 -8.33 -6.47
C PRO A 275 -18.74 -9.55 -6.07
N ALA A 276 -18.08 -10.65 -5.66
CA ALA A 276 -18.74 -11.88 -5.25
C ALA A 276 -19.62 -11.73 -3.98
N TYR A 277 -19.42 -10.67 -3.18
CA TYR A 277 -20.13 -10.45 -1.92
C TYR A 277 -21.12 -9.29 -1.98
N ILE A 278 -21.24 -8.61 -3.12
CA ILE A 278 -22.12 -7.45 -3.29
C ILE A 278 -23.27 -7.71 -4.29
N GLU A 279 -23.46 -8.94 -4.73
CA GLU A 279 -24.53 -9.33 -5.66
C GLU A 279 -25.91 -9.02 -5.09
N ASP A 280 -26.14 -9.28 -3.80
CA ASP A 280 -27.42 -9.03 -3.11
C ASP A 280 -27.81 -7.54 -3.06
N ILE A 281 -26.85 -6.65 -3.32
CA ILE A 281 -27.06 -5.19 -3.36
C ILE A 281 -26.82 -4.62 -4.75
N SER A 282 -26.90 -5.43 -5.79
CA SER A 282 -26.63 -5.04 -7.18
C SER A 282 -27.47 -3.85 -7.66
N GLU A 283 -28.70 -3.70 -7.19
CA GLU A 283 -29.58 -2.57 -7.49
C GLU A 283 -29.07 -1.24 -6.92
N ILE A 284 -28.28 -1.30 -5.83
CA ILE A 284 -27.63 -0.14 -5.22
C ILE A 284 -26.26 0.09 -5.91
N HIS A 285 -25.48 -0.98 -6.03
CA HIS A 285 -24.12 -0.95 -6.56
C HIS A 285 -24.04 -0.57 -8.04
N ARG A 286 -24.93 -1.13 -8.88
CA ARG A 286 -25.19 -0.74 -10.28
C ARG A 286 -24.05 -0.92 -11.30
N THR A 287 -22.94 -1.51 -10.95
CA THR A 287 -21.89 -1.91 -11.90
C THR A 287 -22.00 -3.42 -12.19
N GLU A 288 -21.22 -3.91 -13.14
CA GLU A 288 -21.20 -5.32 -13.48
C GLU A 288 -20.85 -6.18 -12.26
N PRO A 289 -21.57 -7.28 -12.00
CA PRO A 289 -21.46 -8.04 -10.73
C PRO A 289 -20.17 -8.86 -10.59
N TYR A 290 -19.29 -8.82 -11.56
CA TYR A 290 -18.03 -9.57 -11.61
C TYR A 290 -16.79 -8.68 -11.78
N VAL A 291 -16.90 -7.36 -11.67
CA VAL A 291 -15.78 -6.43 -11.80
C VAL A 291 -15.66 -5.52 -10.59
N TYR A 292 -14.43 -5.11 -10.30
CA TYR A 292 -14.18 -4.04 -9.35
C TYR A 292 -14.44 -2.68 -10.00
N SER A 293 -15.08 -1.80 -9.27
CA SER A 293 -15.23 -0.40 -9.63
C SER A 293 -14.05 0.44 -9.12
N GLN A 294 -13.81 1.59 -9.73
CA GLN A 294 -12.83 2.56 -9.22
C GLN A 294 -13.27 3.12 -7.88
N MET A 295 -14.55 3.51 -7.79
CA MET A 295 -15.11 4.10 -6.59
C MET A 295 -16.55 3.64 -6.34
N ILE A 296 -16.95 3.72 -5.07
CA ILE A 296 -18.32 3.61 -4.61
C ILE A 296 -18.63 4.94 -3.90
N ALA A 297 -19.82 5.50 -4.16
CA ALA A 297 -20.26 6.74 -3.52
C ALA A 297 -20.23 6.59 -1.99
N GLY A 298 -19.55 7.51 -1.32
CA GLY A 298 -19.36 7.54 0.13
C GLY A 298 -20.61 8.00 0.89
N LYS A 299 -20.52 7.98 2.22
CA LYS A 299 -21.66 8.30 3.11
C LYS A 299 -22.19 9.73 3.00
N ASP A 300 -21.37 10.65 2.45
CA ASP A 300 -21.74 12.06 2.27
C ASP A 300 -22.44 12.30 0.92
N ALA A 301 -22.46 11.31 0.02
CA ALA A 301 -23.14 11.38 -1.26
C ALA A 301 -24.61 10.97 -1.15
N PRO A 302 -25.54 11.63 -1.91
CA PRO A 302 -26.96 11.28 -1.89
C PRO A 302 -27.26 9.86 -2.42
N ASN A 303 -26.38 9.31 -3.25
CA ASN A 303 -26.43 7.98 -3.84
C ASN A 303 -25.47 7.00 -3.16
N PHE A 304 -25.29 7.10 -1.85
CA PHE A 304 -24.39 6.24 -1.05
C PHE A 304 -24.50 4.75 -1.43
N GLY A 305 -23.37 4.14 -1.79
CA GLY A 305 -23.27 2.75 -2.21
C GLY A 305 -23.30 2.53 -3.73
N GLU A 306 -23.63 3.55 -4.54
CA GLU A 306 -23.59 3.45 -6.00
C GLU A 306 -22.15 3.49 -6.51
N ALA A 307 -21.73 2.46 -7.23
CA ALA A 307 -20.39 2.36 -7.80
C ALA A 307 -20.29 3.06 -9.17
N LYS A 308 -19.08 3.47 -9.51
CA LYS A 308 -18.75 4.15 -10.77
C LYS A 308 -17.42 3.64 -11.34
N ASN A 309 -17.27 3.82 -12.66
CA ASN A 309 -16.03 3.56 -13.39
C ASN A 309 -15.55 2.12 -13.20
N SER A 310 -16.38 1.14 -13.54
CA SER A 310 -15.99 -0.26 -13.62
C SER A 310 -14.81 -0.45 -14.57
N TRP A 311 -13.93 -1.40 -14.29
CA TRP A 311 -12.70 -1.74 -15.03
C TRP A 311 -11.54 -0.74 -14.87
N LEU A 312 -11.77 0.51 -14.58
CA LEU A 312 -10.75 1.57 -14.54
C LEU A 312 -10.10 1.67 -13.16
N THR A 313 -9.49 0.57 -12.69
CA THR A 313 -8.94 0.52 -11.33
C THR A 313 -7.88 -0.56 -11.17
N GLY A 314 -6.90 -0.31 -10.31
CA GLY A 314 -5.94 -1.30 -9.83
C GLY A 314 -6.46 -2.18 -8.69
N THR A 315 -7.73 -2.05 -8.31
CA THR A 315 -8.33 -2.76 -7.17
C THR A 315 -8.21 -4.27 -7.28
N ALA A 316 -8.44 -4.85 -8.47
CA ALA A 316 -8.37 -6.30 -8.68
C ALA A 316 -6.99 -6.86 -8.38
N ALA A 317 -5.93 -6.21 -8.85
CA ALA A 317 -4.55 -6.63 -8.61
C ALA A 317 -4.18 -6.54 -7.12
N TRP A 318 -4.51 -5.42 -6.47
CA TRP A 318 -4.28 -5.26 -5.04
C TRP A 318 -5.10 -6.22 -4.19
N THR A 319 -6.34 -6.52 -4.58
CA THR A 319 -7.18 -7.50 -3.88
C THR A 319 -6.63 -8.91 -4.04
N PHE A 320 -6.14 -9.26 -5.23
CA PHE A 320 -5.47 -10.55 -5.43
C PHE A 320 -4.23 -10.68 -4.52
N LEU A 321 -3.40 -9.66 -4.46
CA LEU A 321 -2.25 -9.60 -3.56
C LEU A 321 -2.70 -9.74 -2.09
N ASN A 322 -3.70 -8.96 -1.67
CA ASN A 322 -4.25 -9.00 -0.33
C ASN A 322 -4.72 -10.40 0.07
N VAL A 323 -5.57 -11.02 -0.74
CA VAL A 323 -6.13 -12.34 -0.42
C VAL A 323 -5.04 -13.41 -0.41
N SER A 324 -4.24 -13.50 -1.48
CA SER A 324 -3.26 -14.58 -1.63
C SER A 324 -2.08 -14.46 -0.66
N GLN A 325 -1.55 -13.24 -0.50
CA GLN A 325 -0.28 -13.05 0.21
C GLN A 325 -0.45 -12.57 1.66
N TYR A 326 -1.63 -12.01 2.03
CA TYR A 326 -1.82 -11.47 3.37
C TYR A 326 -2.95 -12.15 4.15
N ILE A 327 -4.13 -12.34 3.56
CA ILE A 327 -5.21 -13.08 4.24
C ILE A 327 -4.85 -14.56 4.31
N LEU A 328 -4.61 -15.23 3.17
CA LEU A 328 -4.13 -16.60 3.15
C LEU A 328 -2.65 -16.71 3.56
N GLY A 329 -1.92 -15.61 3.49
CA GLY A 329 -0.57 -15.47 4.00
C GLY A 329 0.49 -16.24 3.23
N ILE A 330 0.23 -16.66 1.97
CA ILE A 330 1.18 -17.42 1.15
C ILE A 330 1.97 -16.45 0.29
N ARG A 331 3.13 -15.99 0.81
CA ARG A 331 3.94 -14.94 0.18
C ARG A 331 5.25 -15.45 -0.38
N PRO A 332 5.63 -15.05 -1.62
CA PRO A 332 6.99 -15.23 -2.11
C PRO A 332 7.97 -14.34 -1.32
N ASP A 333 9.14 -14.87 -1.06
CA ASP A 333 10.25 -14.14 -0.46
C ASP A 333 11.56 -14.44 -1.20
N TYR A 334 12.61 -13.70 -0.94
CA TYR A 334 13.91 -13.87 -1.58
C TYR A 334 14.45 -15.31 -1.42
N ASN A 335 14.29 -15.90 -0.24
CA ASN A 335 14.84 -17.20 0.13
C ASN A 335 13.84 -18.36 0.02
N GLY A 336 12.57 -18.11 -0.26
CA GLY A 336 11.56 -19.16 -0.28
C GLY A 336 10.13 -18.65 -0.22
N LEU A 337 9.26 -19.44 0.40
CA LEU A 337 7.84 -19.18 0.51
C LEU A 337 7.45 -19.00 1.98
N VAL A 338 6.87 -17.86 2.33
CA VAL A 338 6.32 -17.59 3.67
C VAL A 338 4.87 -18.10 3.73
N VAL A 339 4.50 -18.76 4.82
CA VAL A 339 3.11 -19.10 5.13
C VAL A 339 2.74 -18.50 6.50
N ASP A 340 2.02 -17.38 6.47
CA ASP A 340 1.65 -16.58 7.63
C ASP A 340 0.19 -16.11 7.54
N PRO A 341 -0.78 -17.04 7.71
CA PRO A 341 -2.19 -16.75 7.54
C PRO A 341 -2.71 -15.72 8.55
N CYS A 342 -3.61 -14.84 8.07
CA CYS A 342 -4.40 -13.97 8.92
C CYS A 342 -5.87 -14.03 8.46
N ILE A 343 -6.61 -15.00 9.00
CA ILE A 343 -7.96 -15.39 8.56
C ILE A 343 -9.02 -15.12 9.63
N PRO A 344 -10.31 -15.07 9.27
CA PRO A 344 -11.37 -14.98 10.27
C PRO A 344 -11.33 -16.13 11.26
N ALA A 345 -11.58 -15.84 12.54
CA ALA A 345 -11.65 -16.83 13.61
C ALA A 345 -12.69 -17.94 13.36
N SER A 346 -13.68 -17.67 12.50
CA SER A 346 -14.73 -18.62 12.12
C SER A 346 -14.30 -19.64 11.05
N LEU A 347 -13.11 -19.49 10.44
CA LEU A 347 -12.59 -20.44 9.47
C LEU A 347 -11.72 -21.49 10.18
N ASP A 348 -12.09 -22.75 10.04
CA ASP A 348 -11.34 -23.90 10.62
C ASP A 348 -10.01 -24.17 9.90
N GLY A 349 -9.74 -23.45 8.79
CA GLY A 349 -8.55 -23.56 7.97
C GLY A 349 -8.85 -23.52 6.48
N PHE A 350 -7.87 -23.85 5.68
CA PHE A 350 -7.99 -23.92 4.21
C PHE A 350 -6.91 -24.82 3.62
N SER A 351 -7.07 -25.18 2.34
CA SER A 351 -6.02 -25.81 1.54
C SER A 351 -5.73 -24.97 0.29
N ALA A 352 -4.46 -24.91 -0.08
CA ALA A 352 -4.01 -24.19 -1.27
C ALA A 352 -2.98 -25.02 -2.05
N LYS A 353 -2.98 -24.85 -3.36
CA LYS A 353 -1.93 -25.29 -4.25
C LYS A 353 -1.20 -24.07 -4.78
N ARG A 354 0.12 -24.02 -4.60
CA ARG A 354 0.97 -22.91 -5.03
C ARG A 354 2.13 -23.42 -5.87
N ASP A 355 2.16 -23.05 -7.14
CA ASP A 355 3.33 -23.24 -7.98
C ASP A 355 4.29 -22.08 -7.77
N PHE A 356 5.53 -22.37 -7.34
CA PHE A 356 6.52 -21.35 -7.00
C PHE A 356 7.91 -21.80 -7.48
N ARG A 357 8.51 -21.06 -8.37
CA ARG A 357 9.83 -21.31 -8.96
C ARG A 357 10.00 -22.74 -9.47
N GLY A 358 8.96 -23.32 -10.09
CA GLY A 358 8.97 -24.67 -10.68
C GLY A 358 8.75 -25.82 -9.69
N VAL A 359 8.41 -25.53 -8.44
CA VAL A 359 8.01 -26.48 -7.41
C VAL A 359 6.54 -26.27 -7.05
N THR A 360 5.77 -27.35 -6.93
CA THR A 360 4.36 -27.30 -6.50
C THR A 360 4.27 -27.55 -4.99
N TYR A 361 3.72 -26.57 -4.26
CA TYR A 361 3.46 -26.67 -2.82
C TYR A 361 1.98 -26.99 -2.59
N HIS A 362 1.71 -28.08 -1.86
CA HIS A 362 0.39 -28.46 -1.35
C HIS A 362 0.31 -28.02 0.12
N ILE A 363 -0.40 -26.93 0.38
CA ILE A 363 -0.42 -26.28 1.70
C ILE A 363 -1.75 -26.57 2.35
N THR A 364 -1.74 -27.11 3.56
CA THR A 364 -2.92 -27.31 4.39
C THR A 364 -2.75 -26.53 5.68
N VAL A 365 -3.64 -25.58 5.91
CA VAL A 365 -3.69 -24.76 7.13
C VAL A 365 -4.87 -25.23 7.97
N LYS A 366 -4.63 -25.50 9.25
CA LYS A 366 -5.62 -25.90 10.25
C LYS A 366 -5.73 -24.82 11.32
N ASN A 367 -6.94 -24.42 11.69
CA ASN A 367 -7.21 -23.41 12.71
C ASN A 367 -8.12 -23.94 13.81
N PRO A 368 -7.67 -24.91 14.61
CA PRO A 368 -8.54 -25.60 15.58
C PRO A 368 -9.01 -24.72 16.74
N ASN A 369 -8.34 -23.63 16.99
CA ASN A 369 -8.61 -22.75 18.14
C ASN A 369 -9.24 -21.41 17.72
N GLY A 370 -9.56 -21.20 16.45
CA GLY A 370 -10.11 -19.95 15.94
C GLY A 370 -9.14 -18.76 16.10
N ALA A 371 -7.83 -18.98 15.92
CA ALA A 371 -6.85 -17.93 15.93
C ALA A 371 -7.02 -17.03 14.68
N GLU A 372 -6.94 -15.72 14.83
CA GLU A 372 -6.98 -14.81 13.71
C GLU A 372 -5.62 -14.72 13.00
N LYS A 373 -4.52 -14.89 13.73
CA LYS A 373 -3.15 -14.86 13.20
C LYS A 373 -2.21 -15.70 14.05
N GLY A 374 -1.09 -16.10 13.46
CA GLY A 374 -0.03 -16.84 14.10
C GLY A 374 0.12 -18.27 13.57
N VAL A 375 1.36 -18.76 13.60
CA VAL A 375 1.73 -20.14 13.28
C VAL A 375 2.26 -20.80 14.53
N ALA A 376 1.49 -21.73 15.09
CA ALA A 376 1.91 -22.51 16.25
C ALA A 376 2.89 -23.62 15.84
N SER A 377 2.71 -24.22 14.67
CA SER A 377 3.63 -25.22 14.14
C SER A 377 3.52 -25.32 12.62
N MET A 378 4.63 -25.68 11.98
CA MET A 378 4.70 -25.98 10.55
C MET A 378 5.54 -27.24 10.31
N THR A 379 5.11 -28.07 9.37
CA THR A 379 5.90 -29.18 8.85
C THR A 379 6.02 -29.09 7.32
N VAL A 380 7.18 -29.48 6.80
CA VAL A 380 7.45 -29.58 5.37
C VAL A 380 7.87 -31.01 5.07
N ASP A 381 7.11 -31.74 4.25
CA ASP A 381 7.27 -33.17 3.98
C ASP A 381 7.36 -34.00 5.29
N GLY A 382 6.55 -33.66 6.28
CA GLY A 382 6.51 -34.28 7.60
C GLY A 382 7.64 -33.90 8.55
N THR A 383 8.58 -33.04 8.13
CA THR A 383 9.69 -32.57 8.98
C THR A 383 9.29 -31.20 9.59
N PRO A 384 9.39 -31.03 10.92
CA PRO A 384 9.12 -29.75 11.56
C PRO A 384 10.06 -28.64 11.05
N VAL A 385 9.50 -27.44 10.83
CA VAL A 385 10.24 -26.24 10.45
C VAL A 385 9.98 -25.17 11.52
N GLU A 386 11.02 -24.50 11.93
CA GLU A 386 10.93 -23.38 12.87
C GLU A 386 10.49 -22.10 12.12
N GLY A 387 9.52 -21.37 12.69
CA GLY A 387 8.96 -20.16 12.08
C GLY A 387 7.94 -20.45 10.98
N ASN A 388 7.85 -19.54 10.00
CA ASN A 388 6.85 -19.55 8.94
C ASN A 388 7.44 -19.45 7.51
N MET A 389 8.76 -19.59 7.38
CA MET A 389 9.48 -19.56 6.10
C MET A 389 9.84 -21.00 5.66
N ILE A 390 9.47 -21.36 4.45
CA ILE A 390 9.86 -22.58 3.76
C ILE A 390 11.01 -22.24 2.83
N PRO A 391 12.26 -22.65 3.14
CA PRO A 391 13.39 -22.42 2.24
C PRO A 391 13.14 -23.06 0.87
N PHE A 392 13.48 -22.34 -0.20
CA PHE A 392 13.34 -22.85 -1.55
C PHE A 392 14.34 -23.98 -1.83
N ASP A 393 13.83 -25.12 -2.31
CA ASP A 393 14.63 -26.26 -2.76
C ASP A 393 14.21 -26.67 -4.19
N GLY A 394 14.96 -26.18 -5.18
CA GLY A 394 14.69 -26.45 -6.60
C GLY A 394 14.94 -27.89 -7.04
N SER A 395 15.46 -28.78 -6.16
CA SER A 395 15.61 -30.23 -6.45
C SER A 395 14.28 -30.95 -6.34
N LYS A 396 13.29 -30.39 -5.62
CA LYS A 396 11.97 -30.99 -5.44
C LYS A 396 11.02 -30.62 -6.58
N LYS A 397 10.01 -31.44 -6.82
CA LYS A 397 8.91 -31.16 -7.76
C LYS A 397 7.63 -30.83 -7.03
N GLU A 398 7.40 -31.51 -5.91
CA GLU A 398 6.23 -31.32 -5.04
C GLU A 398 6.68 -31.27 -3.58
N VAL A 399 5.99 -30.49 -2.78
CA VAL A 399 6.24 -30.31 -1.35
C VAL A 399 4.90 -30.29 -0.61
N GLN A 400 4.82 -31.07 0.48
CA GLN A 400 3.65 -31.09 1.36
C GLN A 400 3.90 -30.18 2.56
N VAL A 401 3.00 -29.23 2.81
CA VAL A 401 3.11 -28.27 3.91
C VAL A 401 1.88 -28.37 4.79
N GLU A 402 2.08 -28.62 6.08
CA GLU A 402 1.02 -28.54 7.07
C GLU A 402 1.33 -27.42 8.06
N VAL A 403 0.35 -26.57 8.30
CA VAL A 403 0.42 -25.43 9.21
C VAL A 403 -0.71 -25.53 10.22
N VAL A 404 -0.41 -25.33 11.49
CA VAL A 404 -1.40 -25.17 12.56
C VAL A 404 -1.31 -23.75 13.09
N MET A 405 -2.43 -23.04 13.04
CA MET A 405 -2.54 -21.68 13.59
C MET A 405 -2.71 -21.71 15.11
N GLY A 406 -2.18 -20.67 15.80
CA GLY A 406 -2.27 -20.51 17.26
C GLY A 406 -1.41 -19.37 17.78
#